data_cbd02bafbbce9bdfbec2d14bfa5159f0
#
_entry.id   cbd02bafbbce9bdfbec2d14bfa5159f0
#
_cell.length_a   1.000
_cell.length_b   1.000
_cell.length_c   1.000
_cell.angle_alpha   90.00
_cell.angle_beta   90.00
_cell.angle_gamma   90.00
#
_symmetry.space_group_name_H-M   'P 1'
#
loop_
_entity.id
_entity.type
_entity.pdbx_description
1 polymer ?
#
loop_
_entity_poly.entity_id
_entity_poly.type
_entity_poly.pdbx_seq_one_letter_code
_entity_poly.pdbx_strand_id
1 'polypeptide(L)'
;GFPDKFSGLPAARTIKAEVKCNKLDPSTFNKRKQATGMSLDTKNTFVLPADLFFDIDFIIDRFNYKTFSADNVTGSVNYKPRVFDVKSLNLNSLDGNISGNCLIAQNNDKSFVGQGAFKLDKIDIRKTFTSFNNFGQKFIKAENLDGSLSGSLSLLLPFDSLMHPVIKGITAEGKYVISRGALIEFDPVKELSSFIKLSELKTIHFEELENDFFIRNNYLYIPQMEVKSTAANLSVSGKHDFNNNYEYHVKIQLSELLSKKLRKPRPNTTEFGAVQDDGLGRTSLLLKIINKGKEAKVSYDVKAVGNQIKNDIKTERQTLRKILNEEYGLYPADSVEKKKPDKENPRFRVIWEE
;
A
#
# COMPACT_ATOMS: atom_id res chain seq x y z
N GLY A 1 33.38 -8.88 47.67
CA GLY A 1 33.95 -9.20 46.41
C GLY A 1 33.16 -10.32 45.77
N PHE A 2 32.32 -10.03 44.80
CA PHE A 2 31.75 -11.04 43.92
C PHE A 2 32.79 -11.35 42.84
N PRO A 3 33.07 -12.60 42.53
CA PRO A 3 34.01 -12.94 41.47
C PRO A 3 33.37 -12.65 40.11
N ASP A 4 34.06 -11.85 39.28
CA ASP A 4 33.81 -11.65 37.89
C ASP A 4 33.88 -12.98 37.10
N LYS A 5 32.77 -13.66 36.94
CA LYS A 5 32.64 -14.87 36.10
C LYS A 5 32.15 -14.59 34.68
N PHE A 6 32.41 -13.45 34.12
CA PHE A 6 32.05 -13.11 32.73
C PHE A 6 33.23 -12.89 31.78
N SER A 7 34.43 -13.34 32.16
CA SER A 7 35.63 -13.19 31.31
C SER A 7 35.91 -14.37 30.37
N GLY A 8 34.87 -14.97 29.77
CA GLY A 8 35.06 -16.12 28.89
C GLY A 8 34.16 -16.20 27.65
N LEU A 9 33.34 -15.20 27.40
CA LEU A 9 32.63 -15.13 26.09
C LEU A 9 33.62 -14.62 25.04
N PRO A 10 33.83 -15.37 23.91
CA PRO A 10 34.63 -14.86 22.81
C PRO A 10 34.05 -13.51 22.37
N ALA A 11 34.90 -12.49 22.31
CA ALA A 11 34.49 -11.18 21.83
C ALA A 11 33.79 -11.37 20.48
N ALA A 12 32.52 -10.96 20.40
CA ALA A 12 31.72 -11.10 19.20
C ALA A 12 32.47 -10.43 18.01
N ARG A 13 32.95 -11.25 17.08
CA ARG A 13 33.72 -10.77 15.94
C ARG A 13 32.76 -10.17 14.91
N THR A 14 32.77 -8.86 14.78
CA THR A 14 32.05 -8.17 13.70
C THR A 14 32.91 -8.18 12.44
N ILE A 15 32.39 -8.78 11.37
CA ILE A 15 33.00 -8.71 10.04
C ILE A 15 32.55 -7.40 9.41
N LYS A 16 33.51 -6.55 9.03
CA LYS A 16 33.25 -5.36 8.21
C LYS A 16 33.78 -5.60 6.82
N ALA A 17 32.97 -5.39 5.80
CA ALA A 17 33.35 -5.64 4.42
C ALA A 17 32.62 -4.74 3.44
N GLU A 18 33.25 -4.50 2.29
CA GLU A 18 32.60 -4.02 1.08
C GLU A 18 32.47 -5.18 0.10
N VAL A 19 31.27 -5.41 -0.42
CA VAL A 19 30.98 -6.52 -1.34
C VAL A 19 30.56 -5.95 -2.68
N LYS A 20 31.32 -6.27 -3.73
CA LYS A 20 30.96 -5.94 -5.11
C LYS A 20 30.62 -7.21 -5.87
N CYS A 21 29.50 -7.22 -6.56
CA CYS A 21 28.99 -8.40 -7.27
C CYS A 21 28.32 -7.97 -8.58
N ASN A 22 28.76 -8.56 -9.70
CA ASN A 22 28.17 -8.23 -11.00
C ASN A 22 26.74 -8.79 -11.12
N LYS A 23 26.48 -9.98 -10.53
CA LYS A 23 25.15 -10.60 -10.59
C LYS A 23 24.86 -11.41 -9.33
N LEU A 24 23.74 -11.12 -8.70
CA LEU A 24 23.21 -11.89 -7.57
C LEU A 24 21.85 -12.45 -7.90
N ASP A 25 21.71 -13.78 -7.81
CA ASP A 25 20.44 -14.48 -7.96
C ASP A 25 20.32 -15.51 -6.82
N PRO A 26 19.61 -15.16 -5.73
CA PRO A 26 19.46 -16.05 -4.58
C PRO A 26 18.80 -17.40 -4.91
N SER A 27 18.02 -17.49 -5.98
CA SER A 27 17.38 -18.76 -6.39
C SER A 27 18.39 -19.83 -6.82
N THR A 28 19.58 -19.41 -7.23
CA THR A 28 20.66 -20.32 -7.64
C THR A 28 21.30 -21.06 -6.47
N PHE A 29 21.24 -20.51 -5.27
CA PHE A 29 21.83 -21.14 -4.07
C PHE A 29 21.10 -22.44 -3.68
N ASN A 30 19.80 -22.52 -3.91
CA ASN A 30 19.03 -23.72 -3.63
C ASN A 30 19.29 -24.85 -4.64
N LYS A 31 19.63 -24.53 -5.91
CA LYS A 31 19.95 -25.53 -6.94
C LYS A 31 21.27 -26.25 -6.65
N ARG A 32 22.27 -25.59 -6.07
CA ARG A 32 23.54 -26.21 -5.71
C ARG A 32 23.41 -27.27 -4.61
N LYS A 33 22.49 -27.12 -3.66
CA LYS A 33 22.23 -28.13 -2.61
C LYS A 33 21.62 -29.40 -3.16
N GLN A 34 20.81 -29.35 -4.22
CA GLN A 34 20.26 -30.54 -4.90
C GLN A 34 21.32 -31.32 -5.71
N ALA A 35 22.30 -30.63 -6.28
CA ALA A 35 23.36 -31.24 -7.09
C ALA A 35 24.39 -32.03 -6.25
N THR A 36 24.50 -31.78 -4.96
CA THR A 36 25.45 -32.45 -4.05
C THR A 36 24.87 -33.68 -3.34
N GLY A 37 23.68 -34.16 -3.74
CA GLY A 37 23.12 -35.43 -3.21
C GLY A 37 22.70 -35.39 -1.74
N MET A 38 22.71 -34.21 -1.10
CA MET A 38 22.16 -34.05 0.24
C MET A 38 20.63 -34.05 0.15
N SER A 39 20.02 -35.14 0.56
CA SER A 39 18.59 -35.25 0.76
C SER A 39 18.16 -34.15 1.75
N LEU A 40 17.43 -33.19 1.22
CA LEU A 40 16.79 -32.19 2.08
C LEU A 40 15.65 -32.90 2.82
N ASP A 41 15.85 -33.17 4.09
CA ASP A 41 14.73 -33.38 4.99
C ASP A 41 13.75 -32.24 4.79
N THR A 42 12.52 -32.53 4.40
CA THR A 42 11.44 -31.56 4.13
C THR A 42 11.01 -30.74 5.36
N LYS A 43 11.76 -30.86 6.46
CA LYS A 43 11.57 -30.16 7.73
C LYS A 43 12.62 -29.08 8.04
N ASN A 44 13.53 -28.77 7.11
CA ASN A 44 14.57 -27.76 7.39
C ASN A 44 13.99 -26.35 7.42
N THR A 45 13.55 -25.94 8.59
CA THR A 45 13.26 -24.54 8.90
C THR A 45 14.51 -23.69 8.63
N PHE A 46 14.34 -22.55 7.97
CA PHE A 46 15.41 -21.60 7.79
C PHE A 46 15.75 -21.00 9.17
N VAL A 47 17.01 -21.00 9.55
CA VAL A 47 17.47 -20.47 10.85
C VAL A 47 18.60 -19.48 10.58
N LEU A 48 18.43 -18.25 11.07
CA LEU A 48 19.49 -17.25 11.03
C LEU A 48 20.58 -17.60 12.06
N PRO A 49 21.88 -17.48 11.74
CA PRO A 49 22.98 -17.74 12.66
C PRO A 49 22.86 -16.91 13.96
N ALA A 50 23.18 -17.51 15.09
CA ALA A 50 23.04 -16.86 16.38
C ALA A 50 24.35 -16.20 16.88
N ASP A 51 25.47 -16.48 16.23
CA ASP A 51 26.84 -16.10 16.64
C ASP A 51 27.57 -15.24 15.60
N LEU A 52 26.89 -14.92 14.50
CA LEU A 52 27.44 -14.12 13.42
C LEU A 52 27.04 -12.66 13.57
N PHE A 53 28.02 -11.77 13.35
CA PHE A 53 27.83 -10.34 13.25
C PHE A 53 28.56 -9.83 12.02
N PHE A 54 27.90 -9.02 11.20
CA PHE A 54 28.57 -8.34 10.10
C PHE A 54 27.95 -6.97 9.82
N ASP A 55 28.79 -6.13 9.23
CA ASP A 55 28.44 -4.79 8.74
C ASP A 55 29.02 -4.68 7.34
N ILE A 56 28.17 -4.70 6.34
CA ILE A 56 28.56 -4.84 4.93
C ILE A 56 27.92 -3.74 4.11
N ASP A 57 28.76 -3.00 3.40
CA ASP A 57 28.33 -2.17 2.28
C ASP A 57 28.36 -3.01 0.99
N PHE A 58 27.32 -2.93 0.17
CA PHE A 58 27.22 -3.72 -1.04
C PHE A 58 26.91 -2.92 -2.28
N ILE A 59 27.49 -3.36 -3.39
CA ILE A 59 27.22 -2.87 -4.74
C ILE A 59 26.97 -4.10 -5.63
N ILE A 60 25.78 -4.20 -6.21
CA ILE A 60 25.38 -5.31 -7.06
C ILE A 60 24.90 -4.72 -8.38
N ASP A 61 25.58 -5.03 -9.48
CA ASP A 61 25.22 -4.49 -10.79
C ASP A 61 23.84 -4.98 -11.22
N ARG A 62 23.55 -6.27 -11.01
CA ARG A 62 22.28 -6.87 -11.34
C ARG A 62 21.80 -7.86 -10.29
N PHE A 63 20.60 -7.66 -9.79
CA PHE A 63 19.90 -8.55 -8.86
C PHE A 63 18.69 -9.18 -9.55
N ASN A 64 18.52 -10.49 -9.41
CA ASN A 64 17.35 -11.21 -9.91
C ASN A 64 16.77 -12.09 -8.79
N TYR A 65 15.47 -12.05 -8.62
CA TYR A 65 14.77 -12.97 -7.73
C TYR A 65 13.38 -13.28 -8.29
N LYS A 66 13.16 -14.49 -8.76
CA LYS A 66 11.93 -14.91 -9.45
C LYS A 66 11.64 -13.97 -10.63
N THR A 67 10.51 -13.28 -10.59
CA THR A 67 10.05 -12.31 -11.61
C THR A 67 10.55 -10.88 -11.38
N PHE A 68 11.15 -10.61 -10.23
CA PHE A 68 11.70 -9.29 -9.90
C PHE A 68 13.17 -9.19 -10.34
N SER A 69 13.50 -8.09 -11.00
CA SER A 69 14.89 -7.75 -11.37
C SER A 69 15.19 -6.30 -11.01
N ALA A 70 16.42 -6.04 -10.62
CA ALA A 70 16.91 -4.70 -10.31
C ALA A 70 18.35 -4.55 -10.80
N ASP A 71 18.70 -3.33 -11.18
CA ASP A 71 20.05 -2.94 -11.57
C ASP A 71 20.57 -1.87 -10.61
N ASN A 72 21.91 -1.74 -10.52
CA ASN A 72 22.60 -0.75 -9.69
C ASN A 72 22.15 -0.77 -8.22
N VAL A 73 22.06 -1.96 -7.66
CA VAL A 73 21.62 -2.16 -6.27
C VAL A 73 22.76 -1.81 -5.33
N THR A 74 22.56 -0.81 -4.50
CA THR A 74 23.52 -0.34 -3.51
C THR A 74 22.89 -0.25 -2.14
N GLY A 75 23.68 -0.42 -1.11
CA GLY A 75 23.17 -0.28 0.24
C GLY A 75 24.15 -0.75 1.31
N SER A 76 23.67 -0.71 2.54
CA SER A 76 24.39 -1.22 3.71
C SER A 76 23.50 -2.15 4.52
N VAL A 77 24.07 -3.22 5.02
CA VAL A 77 23.38 -4.20 5.82
C VAL A 77 24.17 -4.50 7.09
N ASN A 78 23.50 -4.48 8.22
CA ASN A 78 24.00 -4.91 9.50
C ASN A 78 23.29 -6.21 9.90
N TYR A 79 24.05 -7.21 10.27
CA TYR A 79 23.53 -8.45 10.80
C TYR A 79 23.90 -8.60 12.27
N LYS A 80 22.90 -8.84 13.08
CA LYS A 80 23.00 -9.25 14.49
C LYS A 80 22.27 -10.58 14.65
N PRO A 81 22.53 -11.35 15.73
CA PRO A 81 21.82 -12.60 15.93
C PRO A 81 20.32 -12.48 15.71
N ARG A 82 19.81 -13.25 14.74
CA ARG A 82 18.40 -13.30 14.31
C ARG A 82 17.83 -12.01 13.69
N VAL A 83 18.65 -11.00 13.40
CA VAL A 83 18.20 -9.72 12.80
C VAL A 83 19.07 -9.36 11.62
N PHE A 84 18.45 -9.25 10.47
CA PHE A 84 19.05 -8.78 9.23
C PHE A 84 18.50 -7.38 8.95
N ASP A 85 19.32 -6.36 9.07
CA ASP A 85 18.93 -4.96 9.06
C ASP A 85 19.62 -4.23 7.91
N VAL A 86 18.88 -4.03 6.82
CA VAL A 86 19.28 -3.23 5.66
C VAL A 86 19.05 -1.75 5.99
N LYS A 87 20.09 -1.08 6.40
CA LYS A 87 20.07 0.34 6.83
C LYS A 87 19.75 1.28 5.69
N SER A 88 20.29 0.98 4.52
CA SER A 88 20.04 1.74 3.28
C SER A 88 19.96 0.78 2.12
N LEU A 89 19.04 1.06 1.20
CA LEU A 89 18.86 0.36 -0.05
C LEU A 89 18.53 1.38 -1.12
N ASN A 90 19.19 1.28 -2.26
CA ASN A 90 18.86 2.03 -3.47
C ASN A 90 19.01 1.11 -4.67
N LEU A 91 18.05 1.09 -5.56
CA LEU A 91 18.05 0.26 -6.75
C LEU A 91 17.20 0.84 -7.87
N ASN A 92 17.57 0.51 -9.10
CA ASN A 92 16.77 0.80 -10.29
C ASN A 92 15.97 -0.46 -10.67
N SER A 93 14.66 -0.35 -10.74
CA SER A 93 13.78 -1.44 -11.13
C SER A 93 12.45 -0.90 -11.63
N LEU A 94 11.70 -1.72 -12.36
CA LEU A 94 10.34 -1.38 -12.81
C LEU A 94 10.28 -0.04 -13.57
N ASP A 95 11.32 0.27 -14.35
CA ASP A 95 11.53 1.52 -15.10
C ASP A 95 11.71 2.78 -14.24
N GLY A 96 11.91 2.65 -12.93
CA GLY A 96 12.12 3.75 -12.01
C GLY A 96 13.14 3.43 -10.93
N ASN A 97 13.08 4.16 -9.83
CA ASN A 97 13.98 3.99 -8.69
C ASN A 97 13.21 3.62 -7.42
N ILE A 98 13.78 2.73 -6.63
CA ILE A 98 13.29 2.36 -5.31
C ILE A 98 14.41 2.56 -4.29
N SER A 99 14.12 3.30 -3.24
CA SER A 99 15.04 3.51 -2.12
C SER A 99 14.34 3.27 -0.79
N GLY A 100 15.11 2.93 0.24
CA GLY A 100 14.52 2.70 1.56
C GLY A 100 15.42 1.93 2.51
N ASN A 101 14.77 1.31 3.46
CA ASN A 101 15.38 0.41 4.44
C ASN A 101 14.43 -0.75 4.77
N CYS A 102 14.98 -1.86 5.25
CA CYS A 102 14.16 -2.96 5.73
C CYS A 102 14.90 -3.77 6.80
N LEU A 103 14.12 -4.38 7.67
CA LEU A 103 14.62 -5.26 8.72
C LEU A 103 13.85 -6.57 8.65
N ILE A 104 14.55 -7.69 8.78
CA ILE A 104 13.96 -9.02 8.91
C ILE A 104 14.45 -9.61 10.22
N ALA A 105 13.53 -9.93 11.12
CA ALA A 105 13.82 -10.53 12.40
C ALA A 105 13.20 -11.93 12.52
N GLN A 106 13.94 -12.87 13.10
CA GLN A 106 13.45 -14.20 13.40
C GLN A 106 12.92 -14.28 14.82
N ASN A 107 11.68 -14.72 14.96
CA ASN A 107 11.02 -14.94 16.24
C ASN A 107 11.49 -16.24 16.91
N ASN A 108 11.14 -16.41 18.19
CA ASN A 108 11.49 -17.63 18.94
C ASN A 108 10.84 -18.91 18.39
N ASP A 109 9.67 -18.82 17.78
CA ASP A 109 8.96 -19.91 17.10
C ASP A 109 9.50 -20.22 15.70
N LYS A 110 10.63 -19.59 15.33
CA LYS A 110 11.27 -19.67 14.01
C LYS A 110 10.51 -19.01 12.85
N SER A 111 9.38 -18.39 13.08
CA SER A 111 8.74 -17.49 12.12
C SER A 111 9.57 -16.21 11.95
N PHE A 112 9.22 -15.40 10.93
CA PHE A 112 9.93 -14.15 10.69
C PHE A 112 8.94 -12.99 10.58
N VAL A 113 9.42 -11.82 10.90
CA VAL A 113 8.75 -10.56 10.60
C VAL A 113 9.69 -9.68 9.80
N GLY A 114 9.21 -9.22 8.66
CA GLY A 114 9.86 -8.21 7.84
C GLY A 114 9.14 -6.88 8.02
N GLN A 115 9.91 -5.82 8.22
CA GLN A 115 9.41 -4.45 8.20
C GLN A 115 10.25 -3.61 7.26
N GLY A 116 9.66 -2.60 6.62
CA GLY A 116 10.41 -1.72 5.74
C GLY A 116 9.68 -0.43 5.44
N ALA A 117 10.48 0.57 5.09
CA ALA A 117 10.02 1.85 4.61
C ALA A 117 10.70 2.15 3.26
N PHE A 118 9.91 2.40 2.25
CA PHE A 118 10.38 2.57 0.89
C PHE A 118 9.84 3.86 0.27
N LYS A 119 10.67 4.49 -0.55
CA LYS A 119 10.29 5.54 -1.49
C LYS A 119 10.35 4.98 -2.90
N LEU A 120 9.29 5.21 -3.65
CA LEU A 120 9.13 4.81 -5.03
C LEU A 120 9.20 6.07 -5.89
N ASP A 121 10.00 6.06 -6.95
CA ASP A 121 10.12 7.18 -7.87
C ASP A 121 9.90 6.70 -9.30
N LYS A 122 8.76 7.08 -9.87
CA LYS A 122 8.37 6.86 -11.27
C LYS A 122 8.44 5.41 -11.73
N ILE A 123 8.14 4.44 -10.86
CA ILE A 123 8.09 3.03 -11.25
C ILE A 123 6.84 2.74 -12.10
N ASP A 124 6.96 1.82 -13.05
CA ASP A 124 5.83 1.35 -13.85
C ASP A 124 4.87 0.50 -13.01
N ILE A 125 3.61 0.95 -12.89
CA ILE A 125 2.62 0.28 -12.03
C ILE A 125 2.24 -1.10 -12.57
N ARG A 126 2.16 -1.30 -13.89
CA ARG A 126 1.84 -2.58 -14.52
C ARG A 126 2.95 -3.59 -14.27
N LYS A 127 4.21 -3.19 -14.48
CA LYS A 127 5.38 -4.03 -14.17
C LYS A 127 5.45 -4.38 -12.69
N THR A 128 5.09 -3.45 -11.81
CA THR A 128 5.01 -3.69 -10.37
C THR A 128 4.04 -4.82 -10.05
N PHE A 129 2.81 -4.76 -10.55
CA PHE A 129 1.81 -5.80 -10.33
C PHE A 129 2.23 -7.15 -10.95
N THR A 130 2.83 -7.13 -12.14
CA THR A 130 3.35 -8.33 -12.80
C THR A 130 4.46 -8.98 -11.98
N SER A 131 5.46 -8.20 -11.53
CA SER A 131 6.62 -8.69 -10.78
C SER A 131 6.26 -9.32 -9.44
N PHE A 132 5.20 -8.81 -8.81
CA PHE A 132 4.71 -9.32 -7.53
C PHE A 132 3.46 -10.21 -7.65
N ASN A 133 3.19 -10.79 -8.83
CA ASN A 133 2.06 -11.69 -9.09
C ASN A 133 0.73 -11.10 -8.58
N ASN A 134 0.45 -9.85 -8.96
CA ASN A 134 -0.71 -9.07 -8.51
C ASN A 134 -0.88 -9.05 -6.98
N PHE A 135 0.22 -9.17 -6.22
CA PHE A 135 0.22 -9.24 -4.75
C PHE A 135 -0.65 -10.37 -4.18
N GLY A 136 -0.84 -11.46 -4.95
CA GLY A 136 -1.66 -12.62 -4.57
C GLY A 136 -3.16 -12.36 -4.53
N GLN A 137 -3.63 -11.20 -4.99
CA GLN A 137 -5.05 -10.84 -5.06
C GLN A 137 -5.56 -10.91 -6.51
N LYS A 138 -6.89 -10.96 -6.71
CA LYS A 138 -7.54 -11.12 -8.02
C LYS A 138 -8.41 -9.94 -8.44
N PHE A 139 -8.49 -8.93 -7.61
CA PHE A 139 -9.39 -7.80 -7.78
C PHE A 139 -8.91 -6.82 -8.84
N ILE A 140 -7.68 -6.33 -8.71
CA ILE A 140 -7.04 -5.45 -9.68
C ILE A 140 -5.75 -6.12 -10.14
N LYS A 141 -5.58 -6.23 -11.46
CA LYS A 141 -4.45 -6.95 -12.03
C LYS A 141 -3.58 -6.01 -12.85
N ALA A 142 -2.38 -6.46 -13.19
CA ALA A 142 -1.46 -5.73 -14.05
C ALA A 142 -2.13 -5.23 -15.35
N GLU A 143 -3.00 -6.04 -15.94
CA GLU A 143 -3.74 -5.71 -17.17
C GLU A 143 -4.74 -4.56 -17.01
N ASN A 144 -5.20 -4.32 -15.77
CA ASN A 144 -6.15 -3.25 -15.46
C ASN A 144 -5.47 -1.88 -15.25
N LEU A 145 -4.14 -1.84 -15.20
CA LEU A 145 -3.40 -0.66 -14.79
C LEU A 145 -2.41 -0.19 -15.84
N ASP A 146 -2.25 1.12 -15.93
CA ASP A 146 -1.18 1.80 -16.67
C ASP A 146 -0.79 3.08 -15.94
N GLY A 147 0.45 3.50 -16.08
CA GLY A 147 0.96 4.76 -15.54
C GLY A 147 2.23 4.62 -14.72
N SER A 148 2.75 5.78 -14.35
CA SER A 148 3.98 5.93 -13.55
C SER A 148 3.62 6.21 -12.10
N LEU A 149 4.09 5.35 -11.19
CA LEU A 149 3.81 5.38 -9.75
C LEU A 149 4.98 5.98 -8.99
N SER A 150 4.72 7.02 -8.22
CA SER A 150 5.63 7.56 -7.21
C SER A 150 4.95 7.57 -5.86
N GLY A 151 5.74 7.46 -4.78
CA GLY A 151 5.16 7.49 -3.45
C GLY A 151 6.05 6.97 -2.34
N SER A 152 5.42 6.71 -1.20
CA SER A 152 6.06 6.10 -0.04
C SER A 152 5.22 4.93 0.46
N LEU A 153 5.90 3.91 0.96
CA LEU A 153 5.30 2.69 1.48
C LEU A 153 6.01 2.30 2.77
N SER A 154 5.26 2.14 3.84
CA SER A 154 5.70 1.47 5.06
C SER A 154 4.93 0.16 5.19
N LEU A 155 5.63 -0.94 5.44
CA LEU A 155 5.00 -2.24 5.53
C LEU A 155 5.59 -3.11 6.64
N LEU A 156 4.74 -3.99 7.15
CA LEU A 156 5.08 -5.09 8.02
C LEU A 156 4.51 -6.37 7.40
N LEU A 157 5.37 -7.35 7.21
CA LEU A 157 5.04 -8.61 6.55
C LEU A 157 5.53 -9.78 7.40
N PRO A 158 4.63 -10.56 7.99
CA PRO A 158 4.99 -11.82 8.63
C PRO A 158 5.35 -12.89 7.59
N PHE A 159 6.26 -13.78 7.98
CA PHE A 159 6.62 -14.97 7.21
C PHE A 159 6.56 -16.20 8.12
N ASP A 160 6.26 -17.35 7.53
CA ASP A 160 6.38 -18.61 8.22
C ASP A 160 7.85 -19.02 8.45
N SER A 161 8.09 -20.16 9.09
CA SER A 161 9.44 -20.68 9.37
C SER A 161 10.21 -21.11 8.10
N LEU A 162 9.58 -21.15 6.95
CA LEU A 162 10.17 -21.43 5.63
C LEU A 162 10.37 -20.16 4.79
N MET A 163 10.16 -18.99 5.38
CA MET A 163 10.21 -17.69 4.69
C MET A 163 9.14 -17.51 3.60
N HIS A 164 7.98 -18.19 3.73
CA HIS A 164 6.82 -17.87 2.89
C HIS A 164 6.05 -16.70 3.50
N PRO A 165 5.67 -15.69 2.71
CA PRO A 165 4.92 -14.56 3.23
C PRO A 165 3.51 -14.96 3.67
N VAL A 166 3.12 -14.54 4.87
CA VAL A 166 1.77 -14.73 5.42
C VAL A 166 0.93 -13.52 5.05
N ILE A 167 0.35 -13.55 3.86
CA ILE A 167 -0.36 -12.42 3.25
C ILE A 167 -1.48 -11.85 4.15
N LYS A 168 -2.22 -12.71 4.86
CA LYS A 168 -3.28 -12.29 5.79
C LYS A 168 -2.77 -11.44 6.97
N GLY A 169 -1.49 -11.50 7.28
CA GLY A 169 -0.86 -10.72 8.34
C GLY A 169 -0.23 -9.41 7.87
N ILE A 170 -0.32 -9.09 6.58
CA ILE A 170 0.23 -7.85 6.06
C ILE A 170 -0.41 -6.65 6.73
N THR A 171 0.44 -5.72 7.15
CA THR A 171 0.07 -4.38 7.59
C THR A 171 0.88 -3.38 6.79
N ALA A 172 0.24 -2.43 6.15
CA ALA A 172 0.92 -1.45 5.31
C ALA A 172 0.20 -0.11 5.33
N GLU A 173 0.95 0.96 5.12
CA GLU A 173 0.44 2.29 4.84
C GLU A 173 1.30 2.93 3.77
N GLY A 174 0.69 3.65 2.85
CA GLY A 174 1.42 4.36 1.80
C GLY A 174 0.67 5.59 1.30
N LYS A 175 1.45 6.45 0.66
CA LYS A 175 0.95 7.54 -0.18
C LYS A 175 1.44 7.28 -1.59
N TYR A 176 0.60 7.55 -2.56
CA TYR A 176 0.96 7.37 -3.96
C TYR A 176 0.42 8.48 -4.84
N VAL A 177 1.16 8.71 -5.90
CA VAL A 177 0.76 9.51 -7.06
C VAL A 177 0.96 8.66 -8.30
N ILE A 178 -0.09 8.45 -9.07
CA ILE A 178 -0.01 7.81 -10.38
C ILE A 178 -0.17 8.89 -11.43
N SER A 179 0.85 9.09 -12.25
CA SER A 179 0.87 10.09 -13.32
C SER A 179 0.64 9.43 -14.67
N ARG A 180 -0.13 10.11 -15.55
CA ARG A 180 -0.49 9.64 -16.88
C ARG A 180 -1.05 8.22 -16.87
N GLY A 181 -1.98 8.00 -15.94
CA GLY A 181 -2.50 6.68 -15.66
C GLY A 181 -3.74 6.33 -16.47
N ALA A 182 -3.99 5.00 -16.54
CA ALA A 182 -5.25 4.47 -17.04
C ALA A 182 -5.73 3.30 -16.17
N LEU A 183 -7.04 3.25 -15.99
CA LEU A 183 -7.76 2.09 -15.45
C LEU A 183 -8.50 1.41 -16.59
N ILE A 184 -8.17 0.16 -16.87
CA ILE A 184 -8.56 -0.58 -18.06
C ILE A 184 -9.43 -1.75 -17.66
N GLU A 185 -10.65 -1.83 -18.21
CA GLU A 185 -11.61 -2.93 -18.03
C GLU A 185 -11.79 -3.38 -16.57
N PHE A 186 -11.84 -2.42 -15.67
CA PHE A 186 -11.98 -2.68 -14.25
C PHE A 186 -13.43 -2.92 -13.87
N ASP A 187 -13.78 -4.15 -13.46
CA ASP A 187 -15.16 -4.58 -13.25
C ASP A 187 -16.00 -3.69 -12.32
N PRO A 188 -15.51 -3.22 -11.16
CA PRO A 188 -16.31 -2.37 -10.30
C PRO A 188 -16.79 -1.07 -10.94
N VAL A 189 -16.05 -0.56 -11.93
CA VAL A 189 -16.42 0.65 -12.65
C VAL A 189 -17.53 0.38 -13.67
N LYS A 190 -17.61 -0.84 -14.22
CA LYS A 190 -18.67 -1.25 -15.16
C LYS A 190 -20.06 -1.15 -14.53
N GLU A 191 -20.14 -1.29 -13.20
CA GLU A 191 -21.38 -1.13 -12.45
C GLU A 191 -21.96 0.30 -12.54
N LEU A 192 -21.15 1.28 -12.94
CA LEU A 192 -21.59 2.64 -13.19
C LEU A 192 -22.21 2.83 -14.59
N SER A 193 -22.36 1.77 -15.39
CA SER A 193 -22.86 1.82 -16.77
C SER A 193 -24.28 2.36 -16.92
N SER A 194 -25.09 2.29 -15.86
CA SER A 194 -26.41 2.94 -15.81
C SER A 194 -26.35 4.47 -15.85
N PHE A 195 -25.21 5.05 -15.46
CA PHE A 195 -24.99 6.50 -15.33
C PHE A 195 -24.02 7.04 -16.35
N ILE A 196 -22.98 6.28 -16.72
CA ILE A 196 -21.91 6.66 -17.63
C ILE A 196 -21.89 5.67 -18.79
N LYS A 197 -21.61 6.13 -20.01
CA LYS A 197 -21.56 5.23 -21.17
C LYS A 197 -20.49 4.16 -20.97
N LEU A 198 -20.86 2.91 -21.24
CA LEU A 198 -19.94 1.77 -21.08
C LEU A 198 -18.64 1.93 -21.88
N SER A 199 -18.69 2.56 -23.05
CA SER A 199 -17.48 2.86 -23.84
C SER A 199 -16.50 3.80 -23.14
N GLU A 200 -16.98 4.70 -22.29
CA GLU A 200 -16.15 5.62 -21.50
C GLU A 200 -15.58 4.94 -20.26
N LEU A 201 -16.22 3.84 -19.80
CA LEU A 201 -15.82 3.06 -18.64
C LEU A 201 -14.79 1.95 -18.96
N LYS A 202 -14.63 1.59 -20.25
CA LYS A 202 -13.67 0.56 -20.67
C LYS A 202 -12.23 0.96 -20.41
N THR A 203 -11.89 2.22 -20.68
CA THR A 203 -10.56 2.76 -20.41
C THR A 203 -10.71 4.18 -19.88
N ILE A 204 -10.38 4.35 -18.62
CA ILE A 204 -10.49 5.61 -17.90
C ILE A 204 -9.10 6.17 -17.74
N HIS A 205 -8.81 7.25 -18.48
CA HIS A 205 -7.54 7.96 -18.37
C HIS A 205 -7.63 9.07 -17.33
N PHE A 206 -6.54 9.28 -16.61
CA PHE A 206 -6.34 10.39 -15.69
C PHE A 206 -4.91 10.91 -15.79
N GLU A 207 -4.75 12.22 -15.66
CA GLU A 207 -3.45 12.88 -15.68
C GLU A 207 -2.65 12.55 -14.43
N GLU A 208 -3.31 12.73 -13.29
CA GLU A 208 -2.74 12.47 -11.98
C GLU A 208 -3.82 11.94 -11.03
N LEU A 209 -3.47 10.91 -10.28
CA LEU A 209 -4.27 10.33 -9.21
C LEU A 209 -3.43 10.24 -7.95
N GLU A 210 -3.71 11.09 -6.97
CA GLU A 210 -3.06 11.08 -5.67
C GLU A 210 -3.99 10.53 -4.61
N ASN A 211 -3.49 9.61 -3.79
CA ASN A 211 -4.20 9.16 -2.59
C ASN A 211 -3.25 8.50 -1.59
N ASP A 212 -3.82 8.25 -0.42
CA ASP A 212 -3.27 7.37 0.60
C ASP A 212 -3.94 5.99 0.49
N PHE A 213 -3.30 4.98 1.03
CA PHE A 213 -3.92 3.69 1.30
C PHE A 213 -3.36 3.08 2.58
N PHE A 214 -4.10 2.15 3.16
CA PHE A 214 -3.54 1.29 4.19
C PHE A 214 -4.15 -0.11 4.15
N ILE A 215 -3.36 -1.09 4.59
CA ILE A 215 -3.74 -2.51 4.66
C ILE A 215 -3.71 -2.95 6.11
N ARG A 216 -4.81 -3.49 6.58
CA ARG A 216 -4.94 -4.07 7.91
C ARG A 216 -6.04 -5.12 7.95
N ASN A 217 -5.84 -6.18 8.74
CA ASN A 217 -6.85 -7.23 8.93
C ASN A 217 -7.37 -7.82 7.61
N ASN A 218 -6.48 -8.01 6.64
CA ASN A 218 -6.81 -8.51 5.29
C ASN A 218 -7.69 -7.57 4.45
N TYR A 219 -7.81 -6.29 4.82
CA TYR A 219 -8.50 -5.27 4.04
C TYR A 219 -7.53 -4.19 3.55
N LEU A 220 -7.65 -3.84 2.29
CA LEU A 220 -7.15 -2.59 1.72
C LEU A 220 -8.22 -1.52 1.95
N TYR A 221 -7.85 -0.42 2.57
CA TYR A 221 -8.67 0.75 2.79
C TYR A 221 -8.21 1.88 1.88
N ILE A 222 -9.17 2.48 1.22
CA ILE A 222 -8.97 3.62 0.32
C ILE A 222 -9.72 4.81 0.92
N PRO A 223 -9.01 5.76 1.57
CA PRO A 223 -9.59 7.01 2.02
C PRO A 223 -10.23 7.77 0.86
N GLN A 224 -11.03 8.79 1.17
CA GLN A 224 -11.66 9.59 0.13
C GLN A 224 -10.60 10.19 -0.80
N MET A 225 -10.71 9.91 -2.08
CA MET A 225 -9.91 10.47 -3.16
C MET A 225 -10.78 11.16 -4.21
N GLU A 226 -10.25 12.19 -4.82
CA GLU A 226 -10.86 12.85 -5.97
C GLU A 226 -10.20 12.32 -7.24
N VAL A 227 -11.01 11.82 -8.15
CA VAL A 227 -10.56 11.27 -9.43
C VAL A 227 -11.04 12.20 -10.56
N LYS A 228 -10.12 12.89 -11.22
CA LYS A 228 -10.38 13.65 -12.42
C LYS A 228 -10.02 12.81 -13.64
N SER A 229 -11.01 12.40 -14.40
CA SER A 229 -10.80 11.43 -15.47
C SER A 229 -11.57 11.77 -16.74
N THR A 230 -11.24 11.04 -17.82
CA THR A 230 -11.94 11.15 -19.10
C THR A 230 -13.40 10.70 -19.03
N ALA A 231 -13.74 9.80 -18.12
CA ALA A 231 -15.10 9.29 -17.96
C ALA A 231 -15.98 10.27 -17.16
N ALA A 232 -15.53 10.64 -15.96
CA ALA A 232 -16.20 11.60 -15.08
C ALA A 232 -15.27 12.03 -13.94
N ASN A 233 -15.58 13.15 -13.30
CA ASN A 233 -14.97 13.51 -12.03
C ASN A 233 -15.73 12.83 -10.90
N LEU A 234 -15.01 12.07 -10.10
CA LEU A 234 -15.55 11.22 -9.07
C LEU A 234 -14.86 11.52 -7.72
N SER A 235 -15.60 11.39 -6.64
CA SER A 235 -15.01 11.22 -5.31
C SER A 235 -15.28 9.79 -4.86
N VAL A 236 -14.24 9.04 -4.51
CA VAL A 236 -14.33 7.61 -4.19
C VAL A 236 -13.70 7.35 -2.83
N SER A 237 -14.33 6.51 -2.03
CA SER A 237 -13.75 5.93 -0.82
C SER A 237 -14.24 4.49 -0.64
N GLY A 238 -13.51 3.66 0.10
CA GLY A 238 -13.98 2.30 0.33
C GLY A 238 -12.97 1.37 0.96
N LYS A 239 -13.35 0.12 1.02
CA LYS A 239 -12.51 -0.98 1.49
C LYS A 239 -12.69 -2.21 0.63
N HIS A 240 -11.63 -3.02 0.55
CA HIS A 240 -11.55 -4.21 -0.27
C HIS A 240 -10.78 -5.30 0.46
N ASP A 241 -11.31 -6.52 0.56
CA ASP A 241 -10.57 -7.66 1.09
C ASP A 241 -9.85 -8.43 -0.02
N PHE A 242 -8.91 -9.30 0.35
CA PHE A 242 -8.15 -10.10 -0.63
C PHE A 242 -8.96 -11.25 -1.25
N ASN A 243 -10.22 -11.47 -0.82
CA ASN A 243 -11.16 -12.44 -1.37
C ASN A 243 -12.17 -11.82 -2.33
N ASN A 244 -11.94 -10.57 -2.78
CA ASN A 244 -12.81 -9.84 -3.69
C ASN A 244 -14.15 -9.39 -3.08
N ASN A 245 -14.25 -9.27 -1.75
CA ASN A 245 -15.38 -8.57 -1.15
C ASN A 245 -15.01 -7.10 -1.00
N TYR A 246 -15.90 -6.21 -1.44
CA TYR A 246 -15.63 -4.77 -1.38
C TYR A 246 -16.88 -3.94 -1.13
N GLU A 247 -16.64 -2.75 -0.63
CA GLU A 247 -17.63 -1.70 -0.43
C GLU A 247 -17.02 -0.37 -0.83
N TYR A 248 -17.56 0.25 -1.89
CA TYR A 248 -17.14 1.55 -2.38
C TYR A 248 -18.29 2.54 -2.32
N HIS A 249 -17.96 3.77 -1.96
CA HIS A 249 -18.82 4.94 -1.97
C HIS A 249 -18.32 5.89 -3.04
N VAL A 250 -19.17 6.18 -4.01
CA VAL A 250 -18.85 6.98 -5.18
C VAL A 250 -19.77 8.19 -5.25
N LYS A 251 -19.20 9.38 -5.25
CA LYS A 251 -19.91 10.64 -5.51
C LYS A 251 -19.57 11.10 -6.93
N ILE A 252 -20.59 11.26 -7.76
CA ILE A 252 -20.49 11.74 -9.15
C ILE A 252 -21.12 13.11 -9.23
N GLN A 253 -20.47 14.10 -9.86
CA GLN A 253 -21.05 15.41 -10.10
C GLN A 253 -22.00 15.35 -11.31
N LEU A 254 -23.30 15.55 -11.10
CA LEU A 254 -24.32 15.46 -12.14
C LEU A 254 -24.20 16.53 -13.22
N SER A 255 -23.67 17.71 -12.90
CA SER A 255 -23.41 18.75 -13.89
C SER A 255 -22.55 18.26 -15.06
N GLU A 256 -21.62 17.35 -14.80
CA GLU A 256 -20.76 16.76 -15.84
C GLU A 256 -21.48 15.67 -16.64
N LEU A 257 -22.29 14.85 -15.99
CA LEU A 257 -23.12 13.86 -16.68
C LEU A 257 -24.18 14.51 -17.57
N LEU A 258 -24.75 15.63 -17.12
CA LEU A 258 -25.77 16.36 -17.83
C LEU A 258 -25.19 17.17 -19.01
N SER A 259 -24.05 17.81 -18.84
CA SER A 259 -23.40 18.57 -19.93
C SER A 259 -23.02 17.68 -21.11
N LYS A 260 -22.67 16.41 -20.85
CA LYS A 260 -22.38 15.41 -21.89
C LYS A 260 -23.65 14.79 -22.51
N LYS A 261 -24.79 14.77 -21.78
CA LYS A 261 -26.07 14.16 -22.24
C LYS A 261 -27.09 15.16 -22.82
N LEU A 262 -27.02 16.45 -22.49
CA LEU A 262 -28.05 17.42 -22.84
C LEU A 262 -27.85 18.03 -24.24
N ARG A 263 -28.28 17.31 -25.25
CA ARG A 263 -28.85 17.92 -26.47
C ARG A 263 -30.37 17.76 -26.59
N LYS A 264 -31.08 17.22 -25.60
CA LYS A 264 -32.55 17.19 -25.57
C LYS A 264 -33.09 17.30 -24.15
N PRO A 265 -33.99 18.26 -23.84
CA PRO A 265 -34.63 18.32 -22.53
C PRO A 265 -35.61 17.16 -22.38
N ARG A 266 -35.50 16.42 -21.26
CA ARG A 266 -36.50 15.45 -20.81
C ARG A 266 -37.26 16.02 -19.62
N PRO A 267 -38.60 15.74 -19.51
CA PRO A 267 -39.41 16.24 -18.41
C PRO A 267 -38.99 15.64 -17.10
N ASN A 268 -39.15 16.41 -16.02
CA ASN A 268 -38.90 16.03 -14.62
C ASN A 268 -39.60 14.72 -14.28
N THR A 269 -38.84 13.67 -14.12
CA THR A 269 -39.28 12.47 -13.41
C THR A 269 -38.42 12.28 -12.16
N THR A 270 -39.07 12.35 -11.01
CA THR A 270 -38.55 12.21 -9.65
C THR A 270 -38.15 10.78 -9.30
N GLU A 271 -37.68 9.98 -10.25
CA GLU A 271 -37.26 8.58 -10.04
C GLU A 271 -35.79 8.41 -9.65
N PHE A 272 -35.04 9.49 -9.53
CA PHE A 272 -33.63 9.45 -9.15
C PHE A 272 -33.51 9.77 -7.67
N GLY A 273 -33.04 8.77 -6.88
CA GLY A 273 -32.85 8.84 -5.44
C GLY A 273 -32.11 10.10 -4.95
N ALA A 274 -31.92 10.22 -3.67
CA ALA A 274 -31.50 11.43 -2.95
C ALA A 274 -30.46 12.28 -3.68
N VAL A 275 -30.93 13.23 -4.46
CA VAL A 275 -30.16 14.30 -5.11
C VAL A 275 -29.83 15.33 -4.03
N GLN A 276 -28.57 15.56 -3.78
CA GLN A 276 -28.13 16.53 -2.79
C GLN A 276 -27.56 17.76 -3.44
N ASP A 277 -28.16 18.91 -3.14
CA ASP A 277 -27.59 20.24 -3.43
C ASP A 277 -26.42 20.49 -2.43
N ASP A 278 -25.24 20.82 -2.93
CA ASP A 278 -24.07 21.18 -2.13
C ASP A 278 -24.05 22.67 -1.72
N GLY A 279 -25.15 23.37 -1.92
CA GLY A 279 -25.29 24.81 -1.67
C GLY A 279 -24.62 25.69 -2.72
N LEU A 280 -23.99 25.11 -3.74
CA LEU A 280 -23.35 25.77 -4.86
C LEU A 280 -24.09 25.55 -6.18
N GLY A 281 -25.31 24.98 -6.14
CA GLY A 281 -26.09 24.61 -7.31
C GLY A 281 -25.56 23.39 -8.06
N ARG A 282 -24.67 22.59 -7.44
CA ARG A 282 -24.11 21.38 -8.04
C ARG A 282 -24.80 20.16 -7.48
N THR A 283 -25.59 19.51 -8.29
CA THR A 283 -26.27 18.27 -7.94
C THR A 283 -25.31 17.09 -8.02
N SER A 284 -25.17 16.31 -6.97
CA SER A 284 -24.32 15.13 -6.91
C SER A 284 -25.15 13.85 -6.74
N LEU A 285 -24.74 12.79 -7.44
CA LEU A 285 -25.25 11.45 -7.29
C LEU A 285 -24.36 10.66 -6.33
N LEU A 286 -24.95 10.11 -5.29
CA LEU A 286 -24.25 9.28 -4.30
C LEU A 286 -24.60 7.81 -4.53
N LEU A 287 -23.59 7.00 -4.81
CA LEU A 287 -23.73 5.58 -5.08
C LEU A 287 -22.91 4.76 -4.11
N LYS A 288 -23.43 3.58 -3.79
CA LYS A 288 -22.76 2.55 -3.03
C LYS A 288 -22.64 1.29 -3.88
N ILE A 289 -21.43 0.76 -4.03
CA ILE A 289 -21.12 -0.44 -4.79
C ILE A 289 -20.64 -1.50 -3.80
N ILE A 290 -21.34 -2.62 -3.70
CA ILE A 290 -21.00 -3.72 -2.79
C ILE A 290 -20.84 -5.00 -3.58
N ASN A 291 -19.79 -5.75 -3.29
CA ASN A 291 -19.63 -7.16 -3.68
C ASN A 291 -19.39 -8.00 -2.41
N LYS A 292 -20.15 -9.08 -2.26
CA LYS A 292 -20.00 -10.08 -1.19
C LYS A 292 -19.80 -11.48 -1.79
N GLY A 293 -18.85 -11.60 -2.71
CA GLY A 293 -18.40 -12.88 -3.26
C GLY A 293 -19.26 -13.46 -4.40
N LYS A 294 -20.27 -12.75 -4.90
CA LYS A 294 -21.10 -13.21 -6.05
C LYS A 294 -21.18 -12.13 -7.12
N GLU A 295 -22.15 -11.26 -7.02
CA GLU A 295 -22.39 -10.18 -7.98
C GLU A 295 -22.27 -8.84 -7.27
N ALA A 296 -21.70 -7.87 -7.96
CA ALA A 296 -21.69 -6.50 -7.50
C ALA A 296 -23.11 -5.92 -7.55
N LYS A 297 -23.47 -5.12 -6.56
CA LYS A 297 -24.76 -4.42 -6.48
C LYS A 297 -24.50 -2.93 -6.31
N VAL A 298 -25.13 -2.14 -7.15
CA VAL A 298 -25.17 -0.68 -7.01
C VAL A 298 -26.48 -0.27 -6.36
N SER A 299 -26.37 0.61 -5.39
CA SER A 299 -27.52 1.23 -4.72
C SER A 299 -27.23 2.71 -4.48
N TYR A 300 -28.27 3.49 -4.21
CA TYR A 300 -28.09 4.86 -3.77
C TYR A 300 -27.54 4.87 -2.35
N ASP A 301 -26.57 5.76 -2.11
CA ASP A 301 -25.96 5.92 -0.79
C ASP A 301 -26.72 6.97 0.02
N VAL A 302 -27.14 6.61 1.22
CA VAL A 302 -27.80 7.55 2.14
C VAL A 302 -26.71 8.22 2.99
N LYS A 303 -26.73 9.54 3.08
CA LYS A 303 -25.74 10.42 3.70
C LYS A 303 -25.15 9.93 5.04
N ALA A 304 -25.95 9.29 5.88
CA ALA A 304 -25.55 8.83 7.21
C ALA A 304 -24.51 7.70 7.15
N VAL A 305 -24.61 6.82 6.16
CA VAL A 305 -23.71 5.65 6.03
C VAL A 305 -22.35 6.06 5.50
N GLY A 306 -22.28 6.97 4.55
CA GLY A 306 -21.01 7.47 4.01
C GLY A 306 -20.14 8.18 5.06
N ASN A 307 -20.74 8.90 6.01
CA ASN A 307 -20.00 9.53 7.11
C ASN A 307 -19.49 8.51 8.15
N GLN A 308 -20.24 7.46 8.42
CA GLN A 308 -19.81 6.38 9.32
C GLN A 308 -18.57 5.67 8.77
N ILE A 309 -18.55 5.34 7.48
CA ILE A 309 -17.40 4.69 6.84
C ILE A 309 -16.16 5.58 6.83
N LYS A 310 -16.32 6.89 6.59
CA LYS A 310 -15.19 7.83 6.72
C LYS A 310 -14.59 7.82 8.12
N ASN A 311 -15.44 7.78 9.15
CA ASN A 311 -14.98 7.70 10.54
C ASN A 311 -14.32 6.35 10.85
N ASP A 312 -14.88 5.25 10.35
CA ASP A 312 -14.32 3.91 10.52
C ASP A 312 -12.93 3.81 9.87
N ILE A 313 -12.78 4.29 8.63
CA ILE A 313 -11.49 4.35 7.93
C ILE A 313 -10.48 5.20 8.72
N LYS A 314 -10.88 6.35 9.24
CA LYS A 314 -10.02 7.22 10.04
C LYS A 314 -9.55 6.54 11.34
N THR A 315 -10.47 5.88 12.04
CA THR A 315 -10.19 5.16 13.29
C THR A 315 -9.25 3.98 13.03
N GLU A 316 -9.50 3.19 12.00
CA GLU A 316 -8.64 2.08 11.61
C GLU A 316 -7.22 2.54 11.26
N ARG A 317 -7.08 3.65 10.55
CA ARG A 317 -5.77 4.24 10.23
C ARG A 317 -5.03 4.71 11.48
N GLN A 318 -5.70 5.37 12.41
CA GLN A 318 -5.09 5.81 13.67
C GLN A 318 -4.58 4.62 14.48
N THR A 319 -5.37 3.56 14.58
CA THR A 319 -4.99 2.33 15.28
C THR A 319 -3.79 1.67 14.61
N LEU A 320 -3.76 1.62 13.27
CA LEU A 320 -2.63 1.11 12.52
C LEU A 320 -1.35 1.87 12.83
N ARG A 321 -1.38 3.19 12.72
CA ARG A 321 -0.21 4.04 12.99
C ARG A 321 0.30 3.87 14.41
N LYS A 322 -0.61 3.74 15.37
CA LYS A 322 -0.26 3.49 16.77
C LYS A 322 0.52 2.17 16.90
N ILE A 323 0.03 1.07 16.32
CA ILE A 323 0.71 -0.23 16.33
C ILE A 323 2.07 -0.14 15.65
N LEU A 324 2.15 0.42 14.45
CA LEU A 324 3.39 0.53 13.70
C LEU A 324 4.45 1.38 14.41
N ASN A 325 4.02 2.38 15.17
CA ASN A 325 4.93 3.23 15.93
C ASN A 325 5.34 2.60 17.27
N GLU A 326 4.37 2.12 18.05
CA GLU A 326 4.61 1.57 19.40
C GLU A 326 5.37 0.23 19.37
N GLU A 327 5.03 -0.64 18.41
CA GLU A 327 5.64 -1.98 18.35
C GLU A 327 6.88 -2.04 17.46
N TYR A 328 6.96 -1.19 16.42
CA TYR A 328 7.99 -1.32 15.39
C TYR A 328 8.80 -0.05 15.13
N GLY A 329 8.44 1.10 15.72
CA GLY A 329 9.19 2.35 15.56
C GLY A 329 9.27 2.87 14.13
N LEU A 330 8.31 2.53 13.26
CA LEU A 330 8.34 2.86 11.83
C LEU A 330 8.07 4.33 11.51
N TYR A 331 7.56 5.09 12.48
CA TYR A 331 7.33 6.54 12.33
C TYR A 331 8.14 7.30 13.38
N PRO A 332 8.89 8.35 13.00
CA PRO A 332 9.50 9.27 13.96
C PRO A 332 8.44 9.92 14.85
N ALA A 333 8.79 10.21 16.10
CA ALA A 333 7.87 10.80 17.09
C ALA A 333 7.18 12.10 16.61
N ASP A 334 7.78 12.84 15.66
CA ASP A 334 7.26 14.10 15.10
C ASP A 334 6.20 13.91 13.99
N SER A 335 5.95 12.68 13.53
CA SER A 335 4.95 12.38 12.49
C SER A 335 3.52 12.20 13.03
N VAL A 336 3.34 12.23 14.35
CA VAL A 336 2.01 12.34 14.97
C VAL A 336 1.48 13.72 14.63
N GLU A 337 0.43 13.80 13.81
CA GLU A 337 -0.25 15.06 13.49
C GLU A 337 -0.44 15.88 14.77
N LYS A 338 0.33 16.97 14.90
CA LYS A 338 0.02 17.98 15.89
C LYS A 338 -1.41 18.42 15.59
N LYS A 339 -2.35 18.13 16.49
CA LYS A 339 -3.68 18.73 16.44
C LYS A 339 -3.46 20.21 16.17
N LYS A 340 -3.94 20.69 15.01
CA LYS A 340 -4.03 22.14 14.81
C LYS A 340 -4.80 22.66 16.00
N PRO A 341 -4.29 23.65 16.75
CA PRO A 341 -5.06 24.22 17.83
C PRO A 341 -6.40 24.65 17.23
N ASP A 342 -7.48 24.24 17.87
CA ASP A 342 -8.82 24.76 17.55
C ASP A 342 -8.66 26.27 17.44
N LYS A 343 -9.00 26.83 16.29
CA LYS A 343 -9.14 28.26 16.17
C LYS A 343 -10.21 28.63 17.17
N GLU A 344 -9.79 29.15 18.33
CA GLU A 344 -10.70 29.78 19.26
C GLU A 344 -11.51 30.81 18.46
N ASN A 345 -12.80 30.55 18.35
CA ASN A 345 -13.72 31.58 17.89
C ASN A 345 -13.48 32.83 18.74
N PRO A 346 -13.15 33.94 18.14
CA PRO A 346 -13.03 35.17 18.91
C PRO A 346 -14.39 35.41 19.59
N ARG A 347 -14.43 35.19 20.90
CA ARG A 347 -15.58 35.63 21.71
C ARG A 347 -15.61 37.13 21.65
N PHE A 348 -16.55 37.69 20.93
CA PHE A 348 -16.88 39.12 21.00
C PHE A 348 -17.25 39.46 22.44
N ARG A 349 -16.39 40.19 23.13
CA ARG A 349 -16.67 40.80 24.43
C ARG A 349 -17.19 42.19 24.13
N VAL A 350 -18.51 42.40 24.27
CA VAL A 350 -19.09 43.73 24.24
C VAL A 350 -18.83 44.37 25.62
N ILE A 351 -17.99 45.40 25.67
CA ILE A 351 -17.78 46.22 26.85
C ILE A 351 -18.76 47.38 26.71
N TRP A 352 -19.71 47.47 27.62
CA TRP A 352 -20.55 48.65 27.77
C TRP A 352 -19.81 49.59 28.72
N GLU A 353 -19.42 50.76 28.25
CA GLU A 353 -19.00 51.89 29.09
C GLU A 353 -20.25 52.60 29.58
N GLU A 354 -20.33 52.83 30.93
CA GLU A 354 -21.29 53.74 31.56
C GLU A 354 -20.88 55.21 31.38
#